data_fe662e3d05961ef1fd38abc8a070a434
#
_entry.id   fe662e3d05961ef1fd38abc8a070a434
#
_cell.length_a   1.000
_cell.length_b   1.000
_cell.length_c   1.000
_cell.angle_alpha   90.00
_cell.angle_beta   90.00
_cell.angle_gamma   90.00
#
_symmetry.space_group_name_H-M   'P 1'
#
loop_
_entity.id
_entity.type
_entity.pdbx_description
1 polymer ?
#
loop_
_entity_poly.entity_id
_entity_poly.type
_entity_poly.pdbx_seq_one_letter_code
_entity_poly.pdbx_strand_id
1 'polypeptide(L)'
;MPTQPPQMMLEGSESDKGTISFPRKKKTAKDCLIVRYGALGDAIWATPVLRLLKEQGYYIVYNCTPYSAQVLKENPYIDEFLFQDTDAIPNKDLGDYWKEIGESFDKVINFSQSVEGDLLKTEGSEEFKWPHKRRHRECNINYIDRTLEVAGFPNKKGLKPELFFSQTEEYLAGIFRQHYKDKFLIEVSLSGSAVHKTYPWLPYVMNEIHNNYKDIAIVTVGDYLCTLLENWQHPNTVNKAGIFTVRQSMILTKYVDLVLGTETGILNAASCFDTPKIILLSHSSVENLTKYWKNCTSLTAKSCNCQPCHRLIYTLKDTCPLETVRLPSSKGIADVKIPVCMTGIRPEEVYKSIELWYNIWKQNREKEK
;
A
#
# COMPACT_ATOMS: atom_id res chain seq x y z
N MET A 1 -21.63 -25.88 12.71
CA MET A 1 -21.17 -25.24 11.45
C MET A 1 -20.70 -23.84 11.83
N PRO A 2 -19.47 -23.43 11.50
CA PRO A 2 -19.09 -22.02 11.73
C PRO A 2 -19.96 -21.15 10.83
N THR A 3 -20.68 -20.22 11.42
CA THR A 3 -21.43 -19.19 10.69
C THR A 3 -20.45 -18.40 9.81
N GLN A 4 -20.74 -18.26 8.54
CA GLN A 4 -19.93 -17.42 7.64
C GLN A 4 -19.82 -16.01 8.24
N PRO A 5 -18.63 -15.37 8.18
CA PRO A 5 -18.48 -14.00 8.64
C PRO A 5 -19.43 -13.08 7.86
N PRO A 6 -19.95 -12.02 8.49
CA PRO A 6 -20.82 -11.06 7.82
C PRO A 6 -20.14 -10.55 6.55
N GLN A 7 -20.86 -10.56 5.45
CA GLN A 7 -20.40 -9.92 4.21
C GLN A 7 -20.36 -8.42 4.43
N MET A 8 -19.18 -7.81 4.29
CA MET A 8 -19.01 -6.37 4.26
C MET A 8 -19.48 -5.85 2.90
N MET A 9 -20.79 -5.91 2.64
CA MET A 9 -21.36 -5.33 1.42
C MET A 9 -21.56 -3.83 1.64
N LEU A 10 -20.79 -3.03 0.92
CA LEU A 10 -21.03 -1.61 0.74
C LEU A 10 -21.52 -1.43 -0.69
N GLU A 11 -22.79 -1.11 -0.87
CA GLU A 11 -23.20 -0.36 -2.03
C GLU A 11 -22.57 1.03 -1.92
N GLY A 12 -21.83 1.45 -2.96
CA GLY A 12 -21.06 2.68 -2.93
C GLY A 12 -21.99 3.89 -2.76
N SER A 13 -21.89 4.56 -1.62
CA SER A 13 -22.34 5.94 -1.55
C SER A 13 -21.45 6.75 -2.49
N GLU A 14 -22.02 7.34 -3.53
CA GLU A 14 -21.33 8.34 -4.35
C GLU A 14 -20.79 9.43 -3.42
N SER A 15 -19.53 9.82 -3.59
CA SER A 15 -18.97 10.93 -2.83
C SER A 15 -19.69 12.20 -3.30
N ASP A 16 -20.17 13.04 -2.38
CA ASP A 16 -20.72 14.38 -2.67
C ASP A 16 -19.70 15.36 -3.28
N LYS A 17 -18.47 14.91 -3.52
CA LYS A 17 -17.40 15.71 -4.14
C LYS A 17 -17.58 15.67 -5.65
N GLY A 18 -17.99 16.80 -6.21
CA GLY A 18 -18.28 16.94 -7.65
C GLY A 18 -17.06 16.75 -8.55
N THR A 19 -17.32 16.33 -9.77
CA THR A 19 -16.35 16.33 -10.87
C THR A 19 -16.28 17.71 -11.52
N ILE A 20 -15.07 18.21 -11.78
CA ILE A 20 -14.87 19.51 -12.42
C ILE A 20 -14.90 19.36 -13.95
N SER A 21 -15.64 20.25 -14.61
CA SER A 21 -15.55 20.46 -16.06
C SER A 21 -14.64 21.65 -16.41
N PHE A 22 -13.92 21.58 -17.51
CA PHE A 22 -13.13 22.69 -18.06
C PHE A 22 -13.82 23.34 -19.26
N PRO A 23 -13.69 24.68 -19.45
CA PRO A 23 -12.94 25.63 -18.63
C PRO A 23 -13.63 25.94 -17.30
N ARG A 24 -12.84 26.01 -16.24
CA ARG A 24 -13.29 26.26 -14.87
C ARG A 24 -13.45 27.76 -14.61
N LYS A 25 -14.54 28.16 -13.95
CA LYS A 25 -14.62 29.53 -13.38
C LYS A 25 -13.69 29.59 -12.16
N LYS A 26 -12.74 30.53 -12.18
CA LYS A 26 -11.83 30.78 -11.07
C LYS A 26 -12.64 31.09 -9.81
N LYS A 27 -12.37 30.39 -8.70
CA LYS A 27 -13.01 30.67 -7.42
C LYS A 27 -12.39 31.90 -6.76
N THR A 28 -13.13 32.57 -5.90
CA THR A 28 -12.65 33.72 -5.13
C THR A 28 -11.63 33.36 -4.08
N ALA A 29 -11.60 32.10 -3.63
CA ALA A 29 -10.60 31.59 -2.70
C ALA A 29 -9.31 31.17 -3.43
N LYS A 30 -8.17 31.32 -2.75
CA LYS A 30 -6.86 30.83 -3.21
C LYS A 30 -6.93 29.31 -3.44
N ASP A 31 -6.61 28.87 -4.65
CA ASP A 31 -6.76 27.46 -5.01
C ASP A 31 -5.46 26.76 -5.41
N CYS A 32 -5.44 25.44 -5.23
CA CYS A 32 -4.31 24.61 -5.54
C CYS A 32 -4.77 23.35 -6.30
N LEU A 33 -4.15 23.13 -7.48
CA LEU A 33 -4.24 21.86 -8.17
C LEU A 33 -3.16 20.92 -7.67
N ILE A 34 -3.56 19.74 -7.22
CA ILE A 34 -2.64 18.63 -6.94
C ILE A 34 -2.82 17.57 -8.01
N VAL A 35 -1.74 17.21 -8.66
CA VAL A 35 -1.72 16.14 -9.64
C VAL A 35 -1.00 14.93 -9.04
N ARG A 36 -1.73 13.82 -8.85
CA ARG A 36 -1.15 12.53 -8.48
C ARG A 36 -1.82 11.42 -9.27
N TYR A 37 -1.28 11.20 -10.42
CA TYR A 37 -1.68 10.17 -11.36
C TYR A 37 -0.81 8.93 -11.15
N GLY A 38 -1.25 8.03 -10.29
CA GLY A 38 -0.44 6.88 -9.91
C GLY A 38 -1.20 5.85 -9.08
N ALA A 39 -0.45 4.94 -8.46
CA ALA A 39 -0.98 3.84 -7.68
C ALA A 39 -1.55 4.29 -6.33
N LEU A 40 -2.30 3.38 -5.66
CA LEU A 40 -2.96 3.63 -4.37
C LEU A 40 -1.99 4.09 -3.27
N GLY A 41 -0.79 3.48 -3.21
CA GLY A 41 0.24 3.85 -2.24
C GLY A 41 0.70 5.29 -2.38
N ASP A 42 0.83 5.75 -3.62
CA ASP A 42 1.27 7.11 -3.94
C ASP A 42 0.24 8.16 -3.53
N ALA A 43 -1.05 7.85 -3.70
CA ALA A 43 -2.14 8.69 -3.22
C ALA A 43 -2.10 8.85 -1.69
N ILE A 44 -1.76 7.77 -0.96
CA ILE A 44 -1.60 7.80 0.49
C ILE A 44 -0.42 8.70 0.90
N TRP A 45 0.72 8.62 0.22
CA TRP A 45 1.90 9.44 0.55
C TRP A 45 1.70 10.92 0.30
N ALA A 46 0.75 11.32 -0.56
CA ALA A 46 0.41 12.72 -0.79
C ALA A 46 -0.44 13.35 0.34
N THR A 47 -1.10 12.54 1.18
CA THR A 47 -2.08 13.04 2.17
C THR A 47 -1.52 14.01 3.21
N PRO A 48 -0.28 13.91 3.71
CA PRO A 48 0.26 14.91 4.63
C PRO A 48 0.33 16.32 4.03
N VAL A 49 0.54 16.42 2.71
CA VAL A 49 0.58 17.70 2.00
C VAL A 49 -0.78 18.36 1.95
N LEU A 50 -1.85 17.58 1.81
CA LEU A 50 -3.23 18.09 1.75
C LEU A 50 -3.58 18.88 3.02
N ARG A 51 -3.26 18.32 4.19
CA ARG A 51 -3.47 18.99 5.47
C ARG A 51 -2.71 20.33 5.54
N LEU A 52 -1.41 20.33 5.19
CA LEU A 52 -0.59 21.53 5.24
C LEU A 52 -1.10 22.65 4.32
N LEU A 53 -1.60 22.29 3.13
CA LEU A 53 -2.17 23.26 2.20
C LEU A 53 -3.51 23.79 2.72
N LYS A 54 -4.33 22.93 3.36
CA LYS A 54 -5.59 23.34 3.96
C LYS A 54 -5.37 24.32 5.11
N GLU A 55 -4.36 24.07 5.96
CA GLU A 55 -3.92 24.98 7.02
C GLU A 55 -3.47 26.35 6.47
N GLN A 56 -2.96 26.40 5.22
CA GLN A 56 -2.63 27.63 4.50
C GLN A 56 -3.84 28.29 3.79
N GLY A 57 -5.05 27.74 3.93
CA GLY A 57 -6.28 28.28 3.40
C GLY A 57 -6.53 27.99 1.91
N TYR A 58 -5.84 27.00 1.33
CA TYR A 58 -6.10 26.63 -0.06
C TYR A 58 -7.41 25.87 -0.22
N TYR A 59 -8.13 26.16 -1.31
CA TYR A 59 -9.13 25.29 -1.89
C TYR A 59 -8.43 24.27 -2.76
N ILE A 60 -8.57 22.96 -2.44
CA ILE A 60 -7.78 21.90 -3.03
C ILE A 60 -8.59 21.13 -4.08
N VAL A 61 -8.10 21.14 -5.31
CA VAL A 61 -8.56 20.28 -6.39
C VAL A 61 -7.53 19.18 -6.62
N TYR A 62 -7.98 17.92 -6.57
CA TYR A 62 -7.10 16.76 -6.68
C TYR A 62 -7.32 16.02 -8.01
N ASN A 63 -6.34 16.08 -8.91
CA ASN A 63 -6.35 15.33 -10.17
C ASN A 63 -5.79 13.93 -9.97
N CYS A 64 -6.61 12.94 -10.26
CA CYS A 64 -6.25 11.52 -10.15
C CYS A 64 -7.15 10.62 -11.01
N THR A 65 -6.80 9.35 -11.08
CA THR A 65 -7.69 8.34 -11.67
C THR A 65 -8.86 8.04 -10.74
N PRO A 66 -10.02 7.59 -11.25
CA PRO A 66 -11.13 7.12 -10.42
C PRO A 66 -10.72 6.00 -9.46
N TYR A 67 -9.75 5.17 -9.86
CA TYR A 67 -9.21 4.10 -9.02
C TYR A 67 -8.44 4.66 -7.80
N SER A 68 -7.56 5.64 -8.01
CA SER A 68 -6.81 6.27 -6.92
C SER A 68 -7.71 7.11 -6.01
N ALA A 69 -8.77 7.72 -6.55
CA ALA A 69 -9.72 8.51 -5.78
C ALA A 69 -10.42 7.70 -4.67
N GLN A 70 -10.59 6.38 -4.86
CA GLN A 70 -11.17 5.52 -3.82
C GLN A 70 -10.41 5.64 -2.48
N VAL A 71 -9.09 5.79 -2.52
CA VAL A 71 -8.25 5.96 -1.33
C VAL A 71 -8.55 7.26 -0.59
N LEU A 72 -8.88 8.31 -1.35
CA LEU A 72 -9.01 9.70 -0.86
C LEU A 72 -10.46 10.14 -0.66
N LYS A 73 -11.43 9.28 -0.93
CA LYS A 73 -12.85 9.60 -1.01
C LYS A 73 -13.38 10.44 0.16
N GLU A 74 -13.05 10.06 1.38
CA GLU A 74 -13.51 10.71 2.61
C GLU A 74 -12.51 11.73 3.18
N ASN A 75 -11.44 12.07 2.42
CA ASN A 75 -10.43 13.00 2.91
C ASN A 75 -11.00 14.42 3.04
N PRO A 76 -11.05 15.01 4.26
CA PRO A 76 -11.70 16.31 4.51
C PRO A 76 -10.93 17.49 3.92
N TYR A 77 -9.68 17.27 3.51
CA TYR A 77 -8.82 18.32 2.96
C TYR A 77 -8.98 18.51 1.45
N ILE A 78 -9.63 17.56 0.74
CA ILE A 78 -9.91 17.67 -0.69
C ILE A 78 -11.29 18.29 -0.87
N ASP A 79 -11.36 19.39 -1.61
CA ASP A 79 -12.62 20.07 -1.89
C ASP A 79 -13.28 19.54 -3.17
N GLU A 80 -12.49 19.21 -4.19
CA GLU A 80 -12.98 18.68 -5.48
C GLU A 80 -12.02 17.66 -6.07
N PHE A 81 -12.55 16.70 -6.81
CA PHE A 81 -11.76 15.79 -7.64
C PHE A 81 -11.85 16.20 -9.11
N LEU A 82 -10.71 16.17 -9.78
CA LEU A 82 -10.59 16.22 -11.23
C LEU A 82 -10.19 14.83 -11.71
N PHE A 83 -11.16 14.07 -12.21
CA PHE A 83 -10.89 12.72 -12.68
C PHE A 83 -10.22 12.72 -14.05
N GLN A 84 -9.27 11.84 -14.20
CA GLN A 84 -8.53 11.62 -15.43
C GLN A 84 -8.41 10.10 -15.66
N ASP A 85 -9.02 9.62 -16.73
CA ASP A 85 -8.89 8.21 -17.12
C ASP A 85 -7.47 7.89 -17.58
N THR A 86 -7.02 6.68 -17.28
CA THR A 86 -5.63 6.25 -17.52
C THR A 86 -5.19 6.41 -18.98
N ASP A 87 -6.09 6.14 -19.92
CA ASP A 87 -5.80 6.12 -21.36
C ASP A 87 -6.36 7.33 -22.12
N ALA A 88 -6.98 8.29 -21.41
CA ALA A 88 -7.60 9.46 -22.03
C ALA A 88 -6.57 10.41 -22.67
N ILE A 89 -5.39 10.51 -22.07
CA ILE A 89 -4.28 11.36 -22.55
C ILE A 89 -3.05 10.45 -22.77
N PRO A 90 -2.44 10.45 -23.97
CA PRO A 90 -1.20 9.73 -24.21
C PRO A 90 -0.09 10.16 -23.26
N ASN A 91 0.71 9.23 -22.75
CA ASN A 91 1.76 9.50 -21.75
C ASN A 91 2.72 10.61 -22.16
N LYS A 92 3.02 10.73 -23.46
CA LYS A 92 3.90 11.80 -24.01
C LYS A 92 3.29 13.21 -23.89
N ASP A 93 1.98 13.31 -23.83
CA ASP A 93 1.22 14.56 -23.82
C ASP A 93 0.74 14.96 -22.40
N LEU A 94 0.93 14.07 -21.40
CA LEU A 94 0.49 14.31 -20.02
C LEU A 94 1.11 15.58 -19.39
N GLY A 95 2.37 15.85 -19.68
CA GLY A 95 3.07 17.02 -19.15
C GLY A 95 2.44 18.34 -19.63
N ASP A 96 2.13 18.43 -20.90
CA ASP A 96 1.50 19.60 -21.51
C ASP A 96 0.03 19.73 -21.02
N TYR A 97 -0.70 18.65 -20.96
CA TYR A 97 -2.05 18.60 -20.39
C TYR A 97 -2.10 19.15 -18.95
N TRP A 98 -1.24 18.67 -18.07
CA TRP A 98 -1.22 19.16 -16.68
C TRP A 98 -0.75 20.61 -16.57
N LYS A 99 0.10 21.08 -17.46
CA LYS A 99 0.48 22.48 -17.54
C LYS A 99 -0.71 23.34 -17.95
N GLU A 100 -1.42 22.96 -19.01
CA GLU A 100 -2.59 23.67 -19.51
C GLU A 100 -3.70 23.79 -18.44
N ILE A 101 -4.12 22.69 -17.83
CA ILE A 101 -5.12 22.75 -16.76
C ILE A 101 -4.64 23.54 -15.55
N GLY A 102 -3.34 23.52 -15.28
CA GLY A 102 -2.70 24.23 -14.17
C GLY A 102 -2.77 25.75 -14.29
N GLU A 103 -2.82 26.30 -15.50
CA GLU A 103 -2.88 27.76 -15.76
C GLU A 103 -4.09 28.45 -15.09
N SER A 104 -5.14 27.70 -14.80
CA SER A 104 -6.35 28.21 -14.13
C SER A 104 -6.28 28.22 -12.60
N PHE A 105 -5.15 27.78 -12.00
CA PHE A 105 -4.97 27.69 -10.54
C PHE A 105 -3.90 28.66 -10.03
N ASP A 106 -4.03 29.07 -8.76
CA ASP A 106 -3.04 29.92 -8.10
C ASP A 106 -1.75 29.16 -7.76
N LYS A 107 -1.88 27.85 -7.50
CA LYS A 107 -0.75 26.94 -7.22
C LYS A 107 -0.97 25.59 -7.89
N VAL A 108 0.09 25.01 -8.40
CA VAL A 108 0.10 23.65 -8.95
C VAL A 108 1.20 22.84 -8.27
N ILE A 109 0.85 21.65 -7.80
CA ILE A 109 1.80 20.68 -7.26
C ILE A 109 1.63 19.39 -8.04
N ASN A 110 2.63 19.01 -8.82
CA ASN A 110 2.60 17.79 -9.61
C ASN A 110 3.45 16.70 -8.95
N PHE A 111 2.77 15.67 -8.44
CA PHE A 111 3.38 14.49 -7.83
C PHE A 111 3.48 13.31 -8.79
N SER A 112 3.02 13.42 -10.02
CA SER A 112 2.86 12.27 -10.92
C SER A 112 4.12 11.46 -11.16
N GLN A 113 5.29 12.05 -10.96
CA GLN A 113 6.58 11.38 -11.10
C GLN A 113 7.47 11.53 -9.86
N SER A 114 6.90 11.98 -8.72
CA SER A 114 7.71 12.29 -7.54
C SER A 114 8.39 11.08 -6.89
N VAL A 115 7.82 9.88 -7.03
CA VAL A 115 8.43 8.64 -6.55
C VAL A 115 9.01 7.84 -7.71
N GLU A 116 8.19 7.49 -8.70
CA GLU A 116 8.60 6.67 -9.86
C GLU A 116 9.63 7.36 -10.74
N GLY A 117 9.61 8.67 -10.84
CA GLY A 117 10.63 9.43 -11.56
C GLY A 117 11.93 9.56 -10.78
N ASP A 118 11.83 9.94 -9.50
CA ASP A 118 12.97 10.33 -8.68
C ASP A 118 13.57 9.18 -7.87
N LEU A 119 12.72 8.43 -7.16
CA LEU A 119 13.17 7.50 -6.11
C LEU A 119 12.96 6.02 -6.45
N LEU A 120 12.12 5.71 -7.42
CA LEU A 120 11.85 4.35 -7.87
C LEU A 120 12.00 4.28 -9.39
N LYS A 121 12.99 3.55 -9.87
CA LYS A 121 13.31 3.47 -11.30
C LYS A 121 12.50 2.35 -11.96
N THR A 122 11.70 2.73 -12.96
CA THR A 122 10.83 1.82 -13.71
C THR A 122 11.54 1.22 -14.92
N GLU A 123 11.13 0.02 -15.34
CA GLU A 123 11.64 -0.60 -16.56
C GLU A 123 11.48 0.34 -17.76
N GLY A 124 12.53 0.41 -18.59
CA GLY A 124 12.56 1.30 -19.77
C GLY A 124 13.20 2.66 -19.55
N SER A 125 13.35 3.13 -18.29
CA SER A 125 14.06 4.39 -18.03
C SER A 125 15.59 4.19 -18.10
N GLU A 126 16.32 5.24 -18.48
CA GLU A 126 17.80 5.26 -18.50
C GLU A 126 18.37 4.97 -17.11
N GLU A 127 17.75 5.55 -16.08
CA GLU A 127 18.17 5.43 -14.69
C GLU A 127 18.00 4.02 -14.13
N PHE A 128 17.11 3.22 -14.70
CA PHE A 128 16.96 1.81 -14.35
C PHE A 128 18.27 1.04 -14.51
N LYS A 129 19.09 1.43 -15.50
CA LYS A 129 20.39 0.80 -15.81
C LYS A 129 21.53 1.30 -14.92
N TRP A 130 21.34 2.34 -14.12
CA TRP A 130 22.40 2.85 -13.25
C TRP A 130 23.01 1.75 -12.37
N PRO A 131 24.31 1.80 -12.06
CA PRO A 131 24.92 0.92 -11.09
C PRO A 131 24.19 1.00 -9.74
N HIS A 132 24.09 -0.11 -9.02
CA HIS A 132 23.39 -0.19 -7.73
C HIS A 132 23.82 0.92 -6.74
N LYS A 133 25.14 1.15 -6.59
CA LYS A 133 25.68 2.18 -5.71
C LYS A 133 25.16 3.58 -6.04
N ARG A 134 25.02 3.92 -7.33
CA ARG A 134 24.46 5.19 -7.76
C ARG A 134 22.97 5.27 -7.45
N ARG A 135 22.18 4.24 -7.82
CA ARG A 135 20.74 4.23 -7.52
C ARG A 135 20.49 4.36 -6.02
N HIS A 136 21.21 3.59 -5.20
CA HIS A 136 21.04 3.65 -3.75
C HIS A 136 21.33 5.06 -3.21
N ARG A 137 22.40 5.71 -3.65
CA ARG A 137 22.70 7.09 -3.23
C ARG A 137 21.61 8.08 -3.62
N GLU A 138 21.09 8.00 -4.85
CA GLU A 138 20.13 8.95 -5.39
C GLU A 138 18.69 8.67 -4.94
N CYS A 139 18.32 7.40 -4.72
CA CYS A 139 16.93 7.00 -4.48
C CYS A 139 16.63 6.67 -3.02
N ASN A 140 17.64 6.58 -2.12
CA ASN A 140 17.41 6.20 -0.72
C ASN A 140 16.97 7.38 0.15
N ILE A 141 15.98 8.11 -0.33
CA ILE A 141 15.32 9.23 0.35
C ILE A 141 13.93 8.76 0.76
N ASN A 142 13.44 9.18 1.92
CA ASN A 142 12.10 8.79 2.37
C ASN A 142 11.02 9.35 1.42
N TYR A 143 10.06 8.50 1.04
CA TYR A 143 9.01 8.85 0.08
C TYR A 143 8.12 10.01 0.56
N ILE A 144 7.79 10.04 1.85
CA ILE A 144 7.02 11.14 2.45
C ILE A 144 7.84 12.44 2.44
N ASP A 145 9.13 12.36 2.84
CA ASP A 145 10.01 13.53 2.87
C ASP A 145 10.17 14.12 1.46
N ARG A 146 10.33 13.27 0.44
CA ARG A 146 10.40 13.72 -0.96
C ARG A 146 9.10 14.36 -1.43
N THR A 147 7.97 13.79 -1.08
CA THR A 147 6.64 14.35 -1.40
C THR A 147 6.46 15.73 -0.76
N LEU A 148 6.87 15.90 0.49
CA LEU A 148 6.85 17.19 1.19
C LEU A 148 7.78 18.22 0.54
N GLU A 149 8.97 17.80 0.14
CA GLU A 149 9.94 18.66 -0.55
C GLU A 149 9.38 19.17 -1.89
N VAL A 150 8.84 18.29 -2.74
CA VAL A 150 8.20 18.64 -4.01
C VAL A 150 7.02 19.60 -3.81
N ALA A 151 6.29 19.46 -2.73
CA ALA A 151 5.18 20.36 -2.39
C ALA A 151 5.61 21.73 -1.85
N GLY A 152 6.92 21.97 -1.64
CA GLY A 152 7.45 23.21 -1.09
C GLY A 152 7.51 23.25 0.45
N PHE A 153 7.53 22.08 1.09
CA PHE A 153 7.67 21.94 2.56
C PHE A 153 8.96 21.19 2.96
N PRO A 154 10.16 21.61 2.49
CA PRO A 154 11.40 20.83 2.71
C PRO A 154 11.81 20.69 4.18
N ASN A 155 11.33 21.58 5.04
CA ASN A 155 11.61 21.58 6.49
C ASN A 155 10.64 20.68 7.28
N LYS A 156 9.59 20.15 6.65
CA LYS A 156 8.67 19.18 7.26
C LYS A 156 9.17 17.78 6.93
N LYS A 157 9.24 16.91 7.94
CA LYS A 157 9.72 15.54 7.75
C LYS A 157 8.90 14.57 8.60
N GLY A 158 8.83 13.33 8.17
CA GLY A 158 8.25 12.24 8.94
C GLY A 158 6.78 12.42 9.28
N LEU A 159 6.04 13.17 8.48
CA LEU A 159 4.61 13.33 8.71
C LEU A 159 3.89 12.00 8.42
N LYS A 160 2.99 11.63 9.32
CA LYS A 160 2.17 10.43 9.17
C LYS A 160 1.14 10.65 8.06
N PRO A 161 1.01 9.73 7.09
CA PRO A 161 -0.08 9.77 6.13
C PRO A 161 -1.42 9.50 6.81
N GLU A 162 -2.50 9.91 6.16
CA GLU A 162 -3.85 9.89 6.74
C GLU A 162 -4.84 9.25 5.78
N LEU A 163 -5.66 8.35 6.31
CA LEU A 163 -6.82 7.78 5.62
C LEU A 163 -8.09 8.07 6.43
N PHE A 164 -9.14 8.42 5.72
CA PHE A 164 -10.43 8.74 6.30
C PHE A 164 -11.50 7.80 5.74
N PHE A 165 -12.41 7.39 6.61
CA PHE A 165 -13.48 6.48 6.27
C PHE A 165 -14.82 7.03 6.75
N SER A 166 -15.90 6.68 6.07
CA SER A 166 -17.24 7.04 6.49
C SER A 166 -17.65 6.30 7.76
N GLN A 167 -18.64 6.82 8.48
CA GLN A 167 -19.19 6.15 9.66
C GLN A 167 -19.71 4.73 9.34
N THR A 168 -20.27 4.53 8.15
CA THR A 168 -20.76 3.22 7.71
C THR A 168 -19.60 2.24 7.50
N GLU A 169 -18.49 2.67 6.87
CA GLU A 169 -17.29 1.85 6.69
C GLU A 169 -16.71 1.46 8.05
N GLU A 170 -16.58 2.41 8.97
CA GLU A 170 -16.08 2.19 10.32
C GLU A 170 -16.97 1.20 11.10
N TYR A 171 -18.29 1.34 11.01
CA TYR A 171 -19.25 0.45 11.65
C TYR A 171 -19.13 -0.98 11.13
N LEU A 172 -19.08 -1.17 9.81
CA LEU A 172 -18.98 -2.50 9.20
C LEU A 172 -17.66 -3.18 9.49
N ALA A 173 -16.55 -2.44 9.48
CA ALA A 173 -15.24 -2.97 9.88
C ALA A 173 -15.23 -3.37 11.36
N GLY A 174 -15.90 -2.59 12.22
CA GLY A 174 -16.10 -2.90 13.63
C GLY A 174 -16.89 -4.20 13.84
N ILE A 175 -17.98 -4.42 13.08
CA ILE A 175 -18.74 -5.68 13.12
C ILE A 175 -17.86 -6.84 12.67
N PHE A 176 -17.10 -6.68 11.60
CA PHE A 176 -16.17 -7.72 11.13
C PHE A 176 -15.15 -8.07 12.22
N ARG A 177 -14.54 -7.08 12.85
CA ARG A 177 -13.61 -7.30 13.99
C ARG A 177 -14.27 -7.98 15.17
N GLN A 178 -15.50 -7.62 15.52
CA GLN A 178 -16.26 -8.19 16.63
C GLN A 178 -16.51 -9.69 16.44
N HIS A 179 -16.66 -10.16 15.19
CA HIS A 179 -16.77 -11.59 14.89
C HIS A 179 -15.51 -12.37 15.30
N TYR A 180 -14.35 -11.70 15.28
CA TYR A 180 -13.06 -12.28 15.68
C TYR A 180 -12.54 -11.73 17.01
N LYS A 181 -13.39 -11.19 17.88
CA LYS A 181 -12.99 -10.53 19.13
C LYS A 181 -12.04 -11.35 20.02
N ASP A 182 -12.20 -12.70 20.01
CA ASP A 182 -11.41 -13.62 20.82
C ASP A 182 -10.21 -14.21 20.07
N LYS A 183 -9.94 -13.73 18.86
CA LYS A 183 -8.81 -14.14 18.01
C LYS A 183 -7.81 -13.01 17.82
N PHE A 184 -6.54 -13.38 17.72
CA PHE A 184 -5.54 -12.52 17.13
C PHE A 184 -5.76 -12.50 15.61
N LEU A 185 -6.24 -11.39 15.09
CA LEU A 185 -6.63 -11.28 13.69
C LEU A 185 -5.50 -10.69 12.85
N ILE A 186 -5.05 -11.44 11.87
CA ILE A 186 -3.99 -11.03 10.93
C ILE A 186 -4.60 -10.74 9.56
N GLU A 187 -4.36 -9.57 9.01
CA GLU A 187 -4.62 -9.27 7.60
C GLU A 187 -3.36 -9.52 6.77
N VAL A 188 -3.48 -10.35 5.73
CA VAL A 188 -2.38 -10.71 4.84
C VAL A 188 -2.62 -10.16 3.44
N SER A 189 -1.78 -9.21 3.01
CA SER A 189 -1.75 -8.73 1.64
C SER A 189 -0.90 -9.69 0.79
N LEU A 190 -1.55 -10.41 -0.14
CA LEU A 190 -0.96 -11.56 -0.82
C LEU A 190 0.10 -11.18 -1.86
N SER A 191 -0.11 -10.10 -2.61
CA SER A 191 0.80 -9.66 -3.66
C SER A 191 0.62 -8.16 -3.97
N GLY A 192 1.50 -7.64 -4.80
CA GLY A 192 1.45 -6.27 -5.32
C GLY A 192 1.66 -6.24 -6.84
N SER A 193 1.78 -5.03 -7.39
CA SER A 193 1.82 -4.75 -8.83
C SER A 193 3.11 -5.18 -9.57
N ALA A 194 4.08 -5.79 -8.88
CA ALA A 194 5.35 -6.16 -9.47
C ALA A 194 5.77 -7.57 -9.05
N VAL A 195 6.53 -8.25 -9.90
CA VAL A 195 6.93 -9.66 -9.72
C VAL A 195 7.69 -9.94 -8.42
N HIS A 196 8.39 -8.94 -7.88
CA HIS A 196 9.12 -9.04 -6.61
C HIS A 196 8.27 -8.68 -5.37
N LYS A 197 6.96 -8.55 -5.54
CA LYS A 197 6.01 -8.25 -4.45
C LYS A 197 5.14 -9.46 -4.08
N THR A 198 5.58 -10.67 -4.41
CA THR A 198 4.92 -11.93 -4.02
C THR A 198 5.89 -12.75 -3.17
N TYR A 199 5.47 -13.10 -1.94
CA TYR A 199 6.30 -13.85 -1.02
C TYR A 199 6.09 -15.36 -1.19
N PRO A 200 7.12 -16.13 -1.64
CA PRO A 200 6.95 -17.53 -2.00
C PRO A 200 6.73 -18.46 -0.80
N TRP A 201 7.21 -18.09 0.38
CA TRP A 201 7.14 -18.92 1.58
C TRP A 201 5.88 -18.70 2.41
N LEU A 202 4.95 -17.89 1.95
CA LEU A 202 3.70 -17.62 2.68
C LEU A 202 2.95 -18.89 3.06
N PRO A 203 2.82 -19.94 2.21
CA PRO A 203 2.18 -21.19 2.59
C PRO A 203 2.83 -21.87 3.79
N TYR A 204 4.14 -21.83 3.92
CA TYR A 204 4.86 -22.37 5.07
C TYR A 204 4.52 -21.59 6.34
N VAL A 205 4.56 -20.28 6.28
CA VAL A 205 4.22 -19.42 7.43
C VAL A 205 2.78 -19.67 7.88
N MET A 206 1.84 -19.76 6.93
CA MET A 206 0.43 -20.04 7.22
C MET A 206 0.24 -21.40 7.88
N ASN A 207 0.90 -22.44 7.38
CA ASN A 207 0.83 -23.77 7.95
C ASN A 207 1.39 -23.81 9.39
N GLU A 208 2.53 -23.16 9.64
CA GLU A 208 3.09 -23.07 10.98
C GLU A 208 2.14 -22.37 11.97
N ILE A 209 1.49 -21.28 11.54
CA ILE A 209 0.49 -20.58 12.35
C ILE A 209 -0.69 -21.53 12.66
N HIS A 210 -1.25 -22.20 11.65
CA HIS A 210 -2.41 -23.07 11.82
C HIS A 210 -2.12 -24.27 12.71
N ASN A 211 -0.90 -24.81 12.65
CA ASN A 211 -0.50 -25.97 13.47
C ASN A 211 -0.30 -25.59 14.94
N ASN A 212 0.24 -24.41 15.21
CA ASN A 212 0.67 -24.04 16.55
C ASN A 212 -0.34 -23.16 17.32
N TYR A 213 -1.24 -22.42 16.61
CA TYR A 213 -2.16 -21.46 17.25
C TYR A 213 -3.61 -21.70 16.84
N LYS A 214 -4.48 -21.90 17.84
CA LYS A 214 -5.92 -22.07 17.63
C LYS A 214 -6.71 -20.76 17.74
N ASP A 215 -6.11 -19.75 18.33
CA ASP A 215 -6.68 -18.43 18.60
C ASP A 215 -6.12 -17.34 17.64
N ILE A 216 -5.44 -17.73 16.56
CA ILE A 216 -5.11 -16.84 15.44
C ILE A 216 -6.14 -17.06 14.32
N ALA A 217 -6.65 -15.95 13.79
CA ALA A 217 -7.44 -15.94 12.56
C ALA A 217 -6.73 -15.10 11.50
N ILE A 218 -6.84 -15.51 10.24
CA ILE A 218 -6.18 -14.85 9.12
C ILE A 218 -7.23 -14.43 8.10
N VAL A 219 -7.16 -13.20 7.61
CA VAL A 219 -7.92 -12.70 6.46
C VAL A 219 -6.94 -12.35 5.36
N THR A 220 -7.09 -12.97 4.19
CA THR A 220 -6.26 -12.67 3.02
C THR A 220 -6.96 -11.62 2.16
N VAL A 221 -6.18 -10.68 1.64
CA VAL A 221 -6.68 -9.60 0.77
C VAL A 221 -5.78 -9.44 -0.47
N GLY A 222 -6.37 -8.94 -1.52
CA GLY A 222 -5.69 -8.72 -2.80
C GLY A 222 -6.72 -8.49 -3.93
N ASP A 223 -6.23 -8.28 -5.13
CA ASP A 223 -7.07 -8.21 -6.32
C ASP A 223 -7.59 -9.60 -6.74
N TYR A 224 -8.32 -9.64 -7.85
CA TYR A 224 -8.87 -10.91 -8.37
C TYR A 224 -7.77 -11.92 -8.72
N LEU A 225 -6.61 -11.49 -9.21
CA LEU A 225 -5.50 -12.40 -9.54
C LEU A 225 -4.90 -13.04 -8.28
N CYS A 226 -4.98 -12.36 -7.15
CA CYS A 226 -4.54 -12.90 -5.86
C CYS A 226 -5.36 -14.10 -5.40
N THR A 227 -6.56 -14.35 -5.95
CA THR A 227 -7.35 -15.57 -5.69
C THR A 227 -6.57 -16.83 -6.04
N LEU A 228 -5.66 -16.74 -7.02
CA LEU A 228 -4.79 -17.86 -7.42
C LEU A 228 -3.76 -18.23 -6.34
N LEU A 229 -3.50 -17.32 -5.41
CA LEU A 229 -2.60 -17.51 -4.28
C LEU A 229 -3.35 -18.01 -3.03
N GLU A 230 -4.68 -17.96 -3.02
CA GLU A 230 -5.54 -18.38 -1.90
C GLU A 230 -5.82 -19.90 -1.94
N ASN A 231 -4.78 -20.69 -1.74
CA ASN A 231 -4.87 -22.17 -1.78
C ASN A 231 -5.03 -22.81 -0.40
N TRP A 232 -5.37 -22.02 0.62
CA TRP A 232 -5.58 -22.51 1.98
C TRP A 232 -7.06 -22.77 2.27
N GLN A 233 -7.32 -23.95 2.81
CA GLN A 233 -8.64 -24.31 3.36
C GLN A 233 -8.47 -24.64 4.84
N HIS A 234 -8.54 -23.61 5.66
CA HIS A 234 -8.44 -23.75 7.11
C HIS A 234 -9.58 -23.00 7.81
N PRO A 235 -10.21 -23.54 8.87
CA PRO A 235 -11.35 -22.92 9.57
C PRO A 235 -11.06 -21.49 10.08
N ASN A 236 -9.80 -21.18 10.37
CA ASN A 236 -9.37 -19.86 10.85
C ASN A 236 -8.81 -18.97 9.72
N THR A 237 -8.98 -19.34 8.45
CA THR A 237 -8.59 -18.50 7.30
C THR A 237 -9.81 -18.08 6.49
N VAL A 238 -9.89 -16.79 6.23
CA VAL A 238 -10.96 -16.16 5.46
C VAL A 238 -10.38 -15.55 4.21
N ASN A 239 -10.63 -16.19 3.07
CA ASN A 239 -10.15 -15.74 1.76
C ASN A 239 -11.04 -14.61 1.25
N LYS A 240 -10.48 -13.41 1.08
CA LYS A 240 -11.17 -12.20 0.66
C LYS A 240 -10.53 -11.49 -0.54
N ALA A 241 -9.47 -12.06 -1.13
CA ALA A 241 -8.94 -11.57 -2.39
C ALA A 241 -10.03 -11.57 -3.47
N GLY A 242 -10.10 -10.52 -4.28
CA GLY A 242 -11.13 -10.35 -5.30
C GLY A 242 -12.57 -10.18 -4.79
N ILE A 243 -12.79 -10.23 -3.46
CA ILE A 243 -14.11 -10.06 -2.81
C ILE A 243 -14.19 -8.71 -2.12
N PHE A 244 -13.20 -8.37 -1.30
CA PHE A 244 -13.15 -7.06 -0.67
C PHE A 244 -12.77 -5.99 -1.68
N THR A 245 -13.45 -4.85 -1.60
CA THR A 245 -13.02 -3.64 -2.31
C THR A 245 -11.69 -3.14 -1.71
N VAL A 246 -11.00 -2.29 -2.45
CA VAL A 246 -9.78 -1.64 -1.97
C VAL A 246 -10.01 -0.95 -0.62
N ARG A 247 -11.11 -0.21 -0.47
CA ARG A 247 -11.43 0.48 0.78
C ARG A 247 -11.72 -0.47 1.93
N GLN A 248 -12.43 -1.58 1.67
CA GLN A 248 -12.69 -2.61 2.68
C GLN A 248 -11.39 -3.24 3.19
N SER A 249 -10.45 -3.52 2.28
CA SER A 249 -9.13 -4.01 2.67
C SER A 249 -8.32 -2.94 3.42
N MET A 250 -8.39 -1.67 3.00
CA MET A 250 -7.65 -0.60 3.67
C MET A 250 -8.18 -0.27 5.07
N ILE A 251 -9.51 -0.22 5.26
CA ILE A 251 -10.06 0.05 6.58
C ILE A 251 -9.78 -1.10 7.56
N LEU A 252 -9.74 -2.32 7.05
CA LEU A 252 -9.46 -3.50 7.88
C LEU A 252 -8.08 -3.39 8.55
N THR A 253 -7.09 -2.75 7.90
CA THR A 253 -5.77 -2.51 8.51
C THR A 253 -5.83 -1.74 9.84
N LYS A 254 -6.90 -0.98 10.09
CA LYS A 254 -7.14 -0.27 11.36
C LYS A 254 -7.70 -1.17 12.46
N TYR A 255 -8.40 -2.25 12.07
CA TYR A 255 -9.20 -3.08 12.96
C TYR A 255 -8.59 -4.45 13.27
N VAL A 256 -7.55 -4.86 12.56
CA VAL A 256 -6.82 -6.10 12.84
C VAL A 256 -5.74 -5.90 13.90
N ASP A 257 -5.23 -7.00 14.43
CA ASP A 257 -4.16 -6.98 15.43
C ASP A 257 -2.77 -6.96 14.77
N LEU A 258 -2.68 -7.40 13.49
CA LEU A 258 -1.44 -7.41 12.71
C LEU A 258 -1.74 -7.32 11.20
N VAL A 259 -0.93 -6.56 10.47
CA VAL A 259 -0.93 -6.54 8.99
C VAL A 259 0.40 -7.14 8.50
N LEU A 260 0.32 -8.10 7.57
CA LEU A 260 1.49 -8.74 6.95
C LEU A 260 1.44 -8.61 5.43
N GLY A 261 2.54 -8.30 4.81
CA GLY A 261 2.64 -8.30 3.34
C GLY A 261 3.95 -7.72 2.82
N THR A 262 4.00 -7.57 1.50
CA THR A 262 5.09 -6.90 0.80
C THR A 262 4.78 -5.40 0.61
N GLU A 263 5.56 -4.69 -0.18
CA GLU A 263 5.40 -3.24 -0.46
C GLU A 263 4.15 -2.97 -1.32
N THR A 264 2.98 -3.01 -0.72
CA THR A 264 1.67 -2.87 -1.35
C THR A 264 0.89 -1.66 -0.86
N GLY A 265 -0.18 -1.28 -1.57
CA GLY A 265 -1.10 -0.24 -1.12
C GLY A 265 -1.73 -0.52 0.25
N ILE A 266 -1.94 -1.80 0.59
CA ILE A 266 -2.48 -2.22 1.90
C ILE A 266 -1.47 -1.93 3.03
N LEU A 267 -0.20 -2.26 2.84
CA LEU A 267 0.85 -1.95 3.84
C LEU A 267 1.05 -0.43 3.99
N ASN A 268 0.92 0.33 2.88
CA ASN A 268 0.92 1.79 2.93
C ASN A 268 -0.31 2.31 3.69
N ALA A 269 -1.49 1.72 3.52
CA ALA A 269 -2.67 2.05 4.32
C ALA A 269 -2.45 1.76 5.81
N ALA A 270 -1.86 0.60 6.14
CA ALA A 270 -1.50 0.26 7.51
C ALA A 270 -0.56 1.28 8.16
N SER A 271 0.28 1.99 7.39
CA SER A 271 1.15 3.05 7.91
C SER A 271 0.39 4.26 8.45
N CYS A 272 -0.86 4.44 8.02
CA CYS A 272 -1.76 5.48 8.54
C CYS A 272 -2.25 5.20 9.96
N PHE A 273 -2.04 3.99 10.49
CA PHE A 273 -2.52 3.56 11.79
C PHE A 273 -1.38 3.03 12.66
N ASP A 274 -1.62 2.96 13.96
CA ASP A 274 -0.65 2.41 14.92
C ASP A 274 -0.75 0.87 15.03
N THR A 275 -1.61 0.23 14.24
CA THR A 275 -1.72 -1.22 14.11
C THR A 275 -0.35 -1.84 13.83
N PRO A 276 0.04 -2.90 14.54
CA PRO A 276 1.25 -3.65 14.25
C PRO A 276 1.32 -4.13 12.81
N LYS A 277 2.52 -4.06 12.21
CA LYS A 277 2.73 -4.49 10.82
C LYS A 277 4.08 -5.15 10.61
N ILE A 278 4.09 -6.16 9.76
CA ILE A 278 5.29 -6.81 9.25
C ILE A 278 5.33 -6.59 7.76
N ILE A 279 6.37 -5.91 7.28
CA ILE A 279 6.57 -5.68 5.86
C ILE A 279 7.80 -6.41 5.35
N LEU A 280 7.63 -7.12 4.23
CA LEU A 280 8.68 -7.83 3.53
C LEU A 280 9.20 -6.91 2.42
N LEU A 281 10.36 -6.29 2.66
CA LEU A 281 10.94 -5.32 1.74
C LEU A 281 11.64 -6.04 0.58
N SER A 282 11.42 -5.55 -0.63
CA SER A 282 12.05 -6.03 -1.86
C SER A 282 12.96 -4.97 -2.50
N HIS A 283 12.38 -3.94 -3.08
CA HIS A 283 13.09 -2.88 -3.77
C HIS A 283 13.40 -1.68 -2.88
N SER A 284 12.63 -1.48 -1.82
CA SER A 284 12.81 -0.38 -0.88
C SER A 284 13.70 -0.76 0.30
N SER A 285 14.18 0.25 1.01
CA SER A 285 14.86 0.15 2.29
C SER A 285 13.96 0.61 3.44
N VAL A 286 14.39 0.35 4.66
CA VAL A 286 13.79 0.94 5.86
C VAL A 286 13.83 2.48 5.77
N GLU A 287 14.95 3.05 5.31
CA GLU A 287 15.14 4.50 5.22
C GLU A 287 14.13 5.15 4.28
N ASN A 288 13.94 4.61 3.07
CA ASN A 288 13.07 5.27 2.10
C ASN A 288 11.59 4.95 2.24
N LEU A 289 11.21 3.84 2.91
CA LEU A 289 9.80 3.49 3.05
C LEU A 289 9.31 3.53 4.50
N THR A 290 9.89 2.71 5.38
CA THR A 290 9.27 2.41 6.69
C THR A 290 9.86 3.19 7.86
N LYS A 291 10.82 4.08 7.64
CA LYS A 291 11.53 4.85 8.67
C LYS A 291 10.62 5.47 9.73
N TYR A 292 9.46 5.99 9.31
CA TYR A 292 8.52 6.68 10.18
C TYR A 292 7.29 5.84 10.58
N TRP A 293 7.25 4.57 10.16
CA TRP A 293 6.11 3.71 10.47
C TRP A 293 6.19 3.25 11.92
N LYS A 294 5.12 3.46 12.67
CA LYS A 294 5.00 2.95 14.04
C LYS A 294 4.66 1.46 14.05
N ASN A 295 5.12 0.76 15.08
CA ASN A 295 4.84 -0.67 15.29
C ASN A 295 5.12 -1.51 14.04
N CYS A 296 6.27 -1.27 13.39
CA CYS A 296 6.64 -1.88 12.12
C CYS A 296 7.87 -2.77 12.26
N THR A 297 7.74 -4.03 11.88
CA THR A 297 8.85 -4.95 11.67
C THR A 297 9.14 -5.03 10.18
N SER A 298 10.28 -4.50 9.75
CA SER A 298 10.73 -4.54 8.35
C SER A 298 11.73 -5.68 8.17
N LEU A 299 11.38 -6.65 7.31
CA LEU A 299 12.24 -7.80 6.99
C LEU A 299 12.86 -7.64 5.62
N THR A 300 14.16 -7.95 5.53
CA THR A 300 14.96 -7.86 4.29
C THR A 300 15.80 -9.13 4.12
N ALA A 301 16.07 -9.51 2.87
CA ALA A 301 16.93 -10.64 2.58
C ALA A 301 18.40 -10.31 2.82
N LYS A 302 19.00 -10.93 3.83
CA LYS A 302 20.43 -10.73 4.14
C LYS A 302 21.37 -11.22 3.05
N SER A 303 20.92 -12.17 2.22
CA SER A 303 21.69 -12.77 1.12
C SER A 303 21.57 -12.01 -0.22
N CYS A 304 20.77 -10.97 -0.29
CA CYS A 304 20.51 -10.25 -1.55
C CYS A 304 21.38 -9.00 -1.67
N ASN A 305 22.48 -9.07 -2.42
CA ASN A 305 23.43 -7.98 -2.57
C ASN A 305 22.89 -6.74 -3.32
N CYS A 306 21.77 -6.86 -4.01
CA CYS A 306 21.15 -5.74 -4.72
C CYS A 306 20.03 -5.06 -3.95
N GLN A 307 19.69 -5.55 -2.76
CA GLN A 307 18.63 -4.97 -1.92
C GLN A 307 19.20 -3.86 -1.01
N PRO A 308 18.53 -2.68 -0.95
CA PRO A 308 17.41 -2.24 -1.77
C PRO A 308 17.85 -1.90 -3.20
N CYS A 309 17.12 -2.35 -4.20
CA CYS A 309 17.51 -2.11 -5.59
C CYS A 309 16.92 -0.81 -6.18
N HIS A 310 15.89 -0.23 -5.56
CA HIS A 310 15.16 0.95 -6.02
C HIS A 310 14.66 0.82 -7.47
N ARG A 311 14.22 -0.39 -7.85
CA ARG A 311 13.69 -0.72 -9.17
C ARG A 311 12.30 -1.32 -9.05
N LEU A 312 11.40 -0.90 -9.91
CA LEU A 312 10.11 -1.56 -10.11
C LEU A 312 10.20 -2.46 -11.35
N ILE A 313 10.07 -3.77 -11.13
CA ILE A 313 10.31 -4.80 -12.12
C ILE A 313 9.00 -5.53 -12.41
N TYR A 314 8.51 -5.40 -13.63
CA TYR A 314 7.28 -6.06 -14.10
C TYR A 314 7.57 -7.37 -14.81
N THR A 315 8.78 -7.54 -15.34
CA THR A 315 9.20 -8.74 -16.04
C THR A 315 10.45 -9.35 -15.42
N LEU A 316 10.57 -10.68 -15.41
CA LEU A 316 11.73 -11.38 -14.84
C LEU A 316 12.91 -11.50 -15.83
N LYS A 317 12.95 -10.67 -16.87
CA LYS A 317 14.04 -10.73 -17.86
C LYS A 317 15.32 -10.17 -17.26
N ASP A 318 16.35 -10.99 -17.10
CA ASP A 318 17.79 -10.72 -16.87
C ASP A 318 18.20 -9.53 -15.95
N THR A 319 17.24 -8.85 -15.32
CA THR A 319 17.49 -7.66 -14.53
C THR A 319 17.45 -7.90 -13.01
N CYS A 320 16.92 -9.05 -12.59
CA CYS A 320 16.79 -9.43 -11.20
C CYS A 320 17.49 -10.77 -10.92
N PRO A 321 18.31 -10.89 -9.88
CA PRO A 321 18.83 -12.19 -9.43
C PRO A 321 17.66 -13.09 -9.04
N LEU A 322 17.58 -14.27 -9.66
CA LEU A 322 16.52 -15.25 -9.45
C LEU A 322 17.10 -16.51 -8.82
N GLU A 323 16.30 -17.11 -7.95
CA GLU A 323 16.51 -18.44 -7.40
C GLU A 323 15.38 -19.36 -7.84
N THR A 324 15.70 -20.61 -8.14
CA THR A 324 14.68 -21.63 -8.44
C THR A 324 14.23 -22.26 -7.14
N VAL A 325 12.95 -22.13 -6.83
CA VAL A 325 12.32 -22.71 -5.63
C VAL A 325 11.25 -23.72 -6.03
N ARG A 326 11.09 -24.77 -5.23
CA ARG A 326 10.04 -25.77 -5.39
C ARG A 326 8.83 -25.37 -4.58
N LEU A 327 7.74 -25.08 -5.26
CA LEU A 327 6.50 -24.68 -4.62
C LEU A 327 5.36 -25.67 -4.92
N PRO A 328 4.43 -25.87 -3.98
CA PRO A 328 3.19 -26.60 -4.26
C PRO A 328 2.42 -25.95 -5.40
N SER A 329 1.89 -26.77 -6.29
CA SER A 329 1.04 -26.35 -7.39
C SER A 329 -0.16 -27.29 -7.53
N SER A 330 -1.15 -26.92 -8.32
CA SER A 330 -2.32 -27.76 -8.61
C SER A 330 -1.98 -29.09 -9.29
N LYS A 331 -0.77 -29.20 -9.88
CA LYS A 331 -0.25 -30.42 -10.57
C LYS A 331 0.85 -31.12 -9.77
N GLY A 332 1.02 -30.81 -8.48
CA GLY A 332 2.08 -31.33 -7.62
C GLY A 332 3.09 -30.27 -7.23
N ILE A 333 4.38 -30.50 -7.47
CA ILE A 333 5.46 -29.54 -7.16
C ILE A 333 5.93 -28.91 -8.47
N ALA A 334 6.08 -27.57 -8.48
CA ALA A 334 6.61 -26.82 -9.60
C ALA A 334 7.91 -26.11 -9.22
N ASP A 335 8.86 -26.09 -10.15
CA ASP A 335 10.06 -25.26 -10.07
C ASP A 335 9.73 -23.84 -10.58
N VAL A 336 9.82 -22.84 -9.70
CA VAL A 336 9.47 -21.45 -10.00
C VAL A 336 10.69 -20.56 -9.76
N LYS A 337 10.95 -19.64 -10.70
CA LYS A 337 12.01 -18.64 -10.53
C LYS A 337 11.47 -17.43 -9.76
N ILE A 338 12.06 -17.15 -8.61
CA ILE A 338 11.63 -16.08 -7.69
C ILE A 338 12.81 -15.13 -7.43
N PRO A 339 12.57 -13.82 -7.31
CA PRO A 339 13.60 -12.86 -6.91
C PRO A 339 14.26 -13.21 -5.57
N VAL A 340 15.60 -13.17 -5.53
CA VAL A 340 16.40 -13.51 -4.34
C VAL A 340 16.06 -12.65 -3.12
N CYS A 341 15.60 -11.41 -3.33
CA CYS A 341 15.12 -10.56 -2.23
C CYS A 341 13.86 -11.12 -1.53
N MET A 342 13.06 -11.95 -2.20
CA MET A 342 11.89 -12.59 -1.59
C MET A 342 12.21 -13.99 -1.04
N THR A 343 13.01 -14.80 -1.75
CA THR A 343 13.42 -16.11 -1.24
C THR A 343 14.33 -16.01 -0.03
N GLY A 344 15.14 -14.96 0.05
CA GLY A 344 16.10 -14.72 1.12
C GLY A 344 15.49 -14.20 2.43
N ILE A 345 14.22 -13.78 2.44
CA ILE A 345 13.47 -13.56 3.70
C ILE A 345 12.94 -14.92 4.14
N ARG A 346 13.53 -15.50 5.17
CA ARG A 346 13.21 -16.85 5.60
C ARG A 346 11.85 -16.94 6.29
N PRO A 347 11.06 -18.01 6.09
CA PRO A 347 9.77 -18.17 6.73
C PRO A 347 9.86 -18.16 8.26
N GLU A 348 10.94 -18.65 8.85
CA GLU A 348 11.16 -18.63 10.29
C GLU A 348 11.30 -17.21 10.85
N GLU A 349 11.85 -16.26 10.07
CA GLU A 349 11.98 -14.86 10.49
C GLU A 349 10.60 -14.18 10.49
N VAL A 350 9.76 -14.49 9.50
CA VAL A 350 8.37 -13.99 9.41
C VAL A 350 7.55 -14.58 10.55
N TYR A 351 7.61 -15.89 10.75
CA TYR A 351 6.90 -16.58 11.82
C TYR A 351 7.26 -16.03 13.21
N LYS A 352 8.57 -15.89 13.53
CA LYS A 352 9.01 -15.29 14.80
C LYS A 352 8.53 -13.86 14.98
N SER A 353 8.44 -13.09 13.90
CA SER A 353 7.91 -11.73 13.96
C SER A 353 6.41 -11.72 14.27
N ILE A 354 5.65 -12.66 13.72
CA ILE A 354 4.23 -12.85 14.04
C ILE A 354 4.08 -13.28 15.50
N GLU A 355 4.86 -14.26 15.96
CA GLU A 355 4.87 -14.76 17.34
C GLU A 355 5.16 -13.64 18.35
N LEU A 356 6.09 -12.73 18.03
CA LEU A 356 6.38 -11.57 18.87
C LEU A 356 5.13 -10.70 19.07
N TRP A 357 4.44 -10.31 17.99
CA TRP A 357 3.24 -9.48 18.05
C TRP A 357 2.05 -10.21 18.70
N TYR A 358 1.90 -11.50 18.45
CA TYR A 358 0.92 -12.33 19.12
C TYR A 358 1.13 -12.37 20.63
N ASN A 359 2.37 -12.56 21.11
CA ASN A 359 2.68 -12.57 22.54
C ASN A 359 2.42 -11.22 23.22
N ILE A 360 2.72 -10.10 22.53
CA ILE A 360 2.39 -8.76 23.01
C ILE A 360 0.86 -8.60 23.14
N TRP A 361 0.11 -9.00 22.11
CA TRP A 361 -1.35 -8.97 22.14
C TRP A 361 -1.92 -9.79 23.30
N LYS A 362 -1.42 -11.01 23.52
CA LYS A 362 -1.86 -11.89 24.60
C LYS A 362 -1.61 -11.26 25.97
N GLN A 363 -0.43 -10.73 26.21
CA GLN A 363 -0.09 -10.04 27.46
C GLN A 363 -1.00 -8.81 27.72
N ASN A 364 -1.36 -8.06 26.69
CA ASN A 364 -2.27 -6.92 26.85
C ASN A 364 -3.67 -7.37 27.24
N ARG A 365 -4.19 -8.43 26.63
CA ARG A 365 -5.50 -8.99 26.99
C ARG A 365 -5.55 -9.60 28.40
N GLU A 366 -4.46 -10.13 28.92
CA GLU A 366 -4.35 -10.63 30.28
C GLU A 366 -4.41 -9.51 31.33
N LYS A 367 -3.93 -8.32 30.98
CA LYS A 367 -3.97 -7.12 31.84
C LYS A 367 -5.33 -6.43 31.87
N GLU A 368 -6.17 -6.65 30.85
CA GLU A 368 -7.53 -6.10 30.74
C GLU A 368 -8.59 -6.94 31.44
N LYS A 369 -8.25 -8.16 31.85
CA LYS A 369 -9.09 -9.07 32.65
C LYS A 369 -8.88 -8.90 34.16
#